data_575f505b5d4e24d465aea9ad4585a622
#
_entry.id   575f505b5d4e24d465aea9ad4585a622
#
_cell.length_a   1.000
_cell.length_b   1.000
_cell.length_c   1.000
_cell.angle_alpha   90.00
_cell.angle_beta   90.00
_cell.angle_gamma   90.00
#
_symmetry.space_group_name_H-M   'P 1'
#
loop_
_entity.id
_entity.type
_entity.pdbx_description
1 polymer ?
#
loop_
_entity_poly.entity_id
_entity_poly.type
_entity_poly.pdbx_seq_one_letter_code
_entity_poly.pdbx_strand_id
1 'polypeptide(L)'
;AKYGVHVLFEEGHIKDFIASSEENDVIRAAIGEHNVYEVRGDLSKRELHFARLIRDADKLISFASMSCTGKMNINVWNVDWSDLEKQSISDSVMAQARARRLVKTQSKATFMTFTSGPVFLF
;
A
#
# COMPACT_ATOMS: atom_id res chain seq x y z
N ALA A 1 8.49 3.81 -0.15
CA ALA A 1 8.86 3.15 1.11
C ALA A 1 10.37 3.14 1.32
N LYS A 2 11.14 2.41 0.54
CA LYS A 2 12.60 2.27 0.73
C LYS A 2 13.36 3.59 0.74
N TYR A 3 13.03 4.51 -0.16
CA TYR A 3 13.66 5.83 -0.20
C TYR A 3 13.38 6.66 1.06
N GLY A 4 12.15 6.64 1.60
CA GLY A 4 11.84 7.32 2.85
C GLY A 4 12.62 6.77 4.05
N VAL A 5 12.82 5.46 4.12
CA VAL A 5 13.68 4.84 5.14
C VAL A 5 15.13 5.30 4.98
N HIS A 6 15.65 5.33 3.74
CA HIS A 6 17.00 5.79 3.46
C HIS A 6 17.22 7.23 3.95
N VAL A 7 16.38 8.17 3.52
CA VAL A 7 16.48 9.58 3.90
C VAL A 7 16.43 9.76 5.41
N LEU A 8 15.46 9.12 6.07
CA LEU A 8 15.28 9.31 7.51
C LEU A 8 16.41 8.69 8.34
N PHE A 9 16.84 7.48 7.99
CA PHE A 9 17.72 6.70 8.86
C PHE A 9 19.16 6.61 8.37
N GLU A 10 19.41 6.51 7.08
CA GLU A 10 20.77 6.43 6.55
C GLU A 10 21.41 7.82 6.40
N GLU A 11 20.62 8.82 5.96
CA GLU A 11 21.04 10.23 5.91
C GLU A 11 20.89 10.93 7.27
N GLY A 12 20.17 10.32 8.23
CA GLY A 12 20.08 10.76 9.62
C GLY A 12 19.01 11.81 9.91
N HIS A 13 18.14 12.14 8.96
CA HIS A 13 17.08 13.16 9.12
C HIS A 13 16.01 12.80 10.15
N ILE A 14 15.96 11.57 10.65
CA ILE A 14 15.04 11.21 11.73
C ILE A 14 15.23 12.07 12.97
N LYS A 15 16.44 12.55 13.23
CA LYS A 15 16.78 13.40 14.39
C LYS A 15 16.14 14.80 14.32
N ASP A 16 15.73 15.25 13.14
CA ASP A 16 15.05 16.51 12.94
C ASP A 16 13.60 16.46 13.45
N PHE A 17 13.06 15.26 13.63
CA PHE A 17 11.68 15.01 14.02
C PHE A 17 11.55 14.45 15.44
N ILE A 18 12.45 13.56 15.85
CA ILE A 18 12.43 12.93 17.17
C ILE A 18 13.82 12.91 17.79
N ALA A 19 13.87 13.26 19.09
CA ALA A 19 15.13 13.28 19.84
C ALA A 19 15.55 11.88 20.34
N SER A 20 14.58 11.02 20.68
CA SER A 20 14.85 9.66 21.17
C SER A 20 14.90 8.66 20.03
N SER A 21 15.83 7.69 20.12
CA SER A 21 15.95 6.58 19.18
C SER A 21 15.08 5.36 19.53
N GLU A 22 14.35 5.40 20.64
CA GLU A 22 13.56 4.26 21.13
C GLU A 22 12.50 3.77 20.14
N GLU A 23 11.94 4.67 19.33
CA GLU A 23 10.90 4.35 18.36
C GLU A 23 11.43 4.13 16.93
N ASN A 24 12.74 4.21 16.75
CA ASN A 24 13.35 4.12 15.41
C ASN A 24 12.98 2.84 14.66
N ASP A 25 12.97 1.69 15.32
CA ASP A 25 12.66 0.41 14.69
C ASP A 25 11.20 0.33 14.27
N VAL A 26 10.31 0.84 15.12
CA VAL A 26 8.86 0.92 14.82
C VAL A 26 8.61 1.84 13.63
N ILE A 27 9.22 3.02 13.60
CA ILE A 27 9.07 3.98 12.52
C ILE A 27 9.68 3.42 11.21
N ARG A 28 10.85 2.82 11.29
CA ARG A 28 11.51 2.16 10.16
C ARG A 28 10.63 1.06 9.57
N ALA A 29 10.06 0.20 10.41
CA ALA A 29 9.15 -0.85 9.99
C ALA A 29 7.88 -0.28 9.37
N ALA A 30 7.23 0.69 10.02
CA ALA A 30 6.01 1.32 9.52
C ALA A 30 6.22 1.92 8.12
N ILE A 31 7.28 2.71 7.92
CA ILE A 31 7.60 3.34 6.64
C ILE A 31 8.08 2.28 5.62
N GLY A 32 8.92 1.33 6.02
CA GLY A 32 9.49 0.32 5.13
C GLY A 32 8.44 -0.63 4.56
N GLU A 33 7.46 -1.00 5.37
CA GLU A 33 6.49 -2.05 5.07
C GLU A 33 5.15 -1.53 4.51
N HIS A 34 4.89 -0.21 4.47
CA HIS A 34 3.57 0.30 4.07
C HIS A 34 3.21 -0.02 2.61
N ASN A 35 4.18 -0.16 1.72
CA ASN A 35 3.96 -0.37 0.29
C ASN A 35 4.60 -1.66 -0.25
N VAL A 36 4.84 -2.67 0.60
CA VAL A 36 5.29 -4.00 0.15
C VAL A 36 4.09 -4.91 -0.07
N TYR A 37 4.23 -5.91 -0.93
CA TYR A 37 3.17 -6.89 -1.18
C TYR A 37 2.83 -7.67 0.09
N GLU A 38 3.84 -8.19 0.77
CA GLU A 38 3.72 -8.97 2.00
C GLU A 38 4.64 -8.39 3.06
N VAL A 39 4.11 -8.19 4.27
CA VAL A 39 4.88 -7.68 5.41
C VAL A 39 5.81 -8.77 5.90
N ARG A 40 7.03 -8.41 6.28
CA ARG A 40 8.01 -9.34 6.83
C ARG A 40 7.47 -10.07 8.06
N GLY A 41 7.83 -11.35 8.19
CA GLY A 41 7.40 -12.18 9.31
C GLY A 41 8.24 -12.04 10.58
N ASP A 42 9.37 -11.34 10.52
CA ASP A 42 10.33 -11.18 11.61
C ASP A 42 10.11 -9.92 12.46
N LEU A 43 9.05 -9.16 12.19
CA LEU A 43 8.70 -7.97 12.95
C LEU A 43 8.17 -8.31 14.35
N SER A 44 8.53 -7.51 15.33
CA SER A 44 7.90 -7.55 16.65
C SER A 44 6.40 -7.24 16.55
N LYS A 45 5.61 -7.60 17.58
CA LYS A 45 4.18 -7.31 17.62
C LYS A 45 3.88 -5.81 17.45
N ARG A 46 4.72 -4.94 18.02
CA ARG A 46 4.55 -3.49 17.96
C ARG A 46 4.87 -2.96 16.56
N GLU A 47 5.98 -3.35 15.98
CA GLU A 47 6.35 -2.98 14.61
C GLU A 47 5.29 -3.43 13.61
N LEU A 48 4.82 -4.68 13.72
CA LEU A 48 3.77 -5.23 12.87
C LEU A 48 2.47 -4.44 12.99
N HIS A 49 2.10 -4.04 14.21
CA HIS A 49 0.90 -3.23 14.44
C HIS A 49 0.98 -1.89 13.71
N PHE A 50 2.07 -1.15 13.86
CA PHE A 50 2.24 0.16 13.20
C PHE A 50 2.42 0.03 11.69
N ALA A 51 3.13 -1.00 11.22
CA ALA A 51 3.23 -1.28 9.78
C ALA A 51 1.86 -1.51 9.16
N ARG A 52 0.98 -2.29 9.79
CA ARG A 52 -0.41 -2.51 9.33
C ARG A 52 -1.23 -1.23 9.38
N LEU A 53 -1.15 -0.47 10.48
CA LEU A 53 -1.89 0.78 10.64
C LEU A 53 -1.58 1.78 9.52
N ILE A 54 -0.31 1.97 9.18
CA ILE A 54 0.10 2.88 8.10
C ILE A 54 -0.36 2.36 6.73
N ARG A 55 -0.29 1.04 6.50
CA ARG A 55 -0.81 0.42 5.26
C ARG A 55 -2.29 0.69 5.09
N ASP A 56 -3.06 0.51 6.15
CA ASP A 56 -4.51 0.70 6.12
C ASP A 56 -4.86 2.18 5.88
N ALA A 57 -4.18 3.09 6.56
CA ALA A 57 -4.34 4.53 6.37
C ALA A 57 -4.02 4.95 4.91
N ASP A 58 -2.94 4.46 4.32
CA ASP A 58 -2.57 4.71 2.93
C ASP A 58 -3.65 4.24 1.94
N LYS A 59 -4.24 3.07 2.18
CA LYS A 59 -5.34 2.56 1.35
C LYS A 59 -6.63 3.35 1.53
N LEU A 60 -6.97 3.72 2.76
CA LEU A 60 -8.16 4.53 3.04
C LEU A 60 -8.09 5.90 2.36
N ILE A 61 -6.93 6.56 2.37
CA ILE A 61 -6.71 7.83 1.66
C ILE A 61 -6.90 7.65 0.16
N SER A 62 -6.37 6.58 -0.40
CA SER A 62 -6.54 6.25 -1.81
C SER A 62 -8.02 6.05 -2.18
N PHE A 63 -8.78 5.30 -1.38
CA PHE A 63 -10.23 5.11 -1.58
C PHE A 63 -11.02 6.40 -1.38
N ALA A 64 -10.74 7.18 -0.34
CA ALA A 64 -11.41 8.45 -0.10
C ALA A 64 -11.19 9.44 -1.25
N SER A 65 -9.97 9.51 -1.78
CA SER A 65 -9.64 10.33 -2.94
C SER A 65 -10.45 9.92 -4.19
N MET A 66 -10.64 8.62 -4.41
CA MET A 66 -11.48 8.10 -5.51
C MET A 66 -12.96 8.46 -5.32
N SER A 67 -13.47 8.36 -4.09
CA SER A 67 -14.89 8.56 -3.79
C SER A 67 -15.30 10.04 -3.77
N CYS A 68 -14.44 10.92 -3.24
CA CYS A 68 -14.77 12.34 -3.05
C CYS A 68 -14.66 13.17 -4.33
N THR A 69 -13.79 12.81 -5.25
CA THR A 69 -13.56 13.62 -6.45
C THR A 69 -14.35 13.17 -7.68
N GLY A 70 -14.98 11.98 -7.63
CA GLY A 70 -15.70 11.38 -8.75
C GLY A 70 -14.84 11.16 -10.01
N LYS A 71 -13.69 11.80 -10.03
CA LYS A 71 -12.65 11.68 -11.06
C LYS A 71 -11.30 11.82 -10.35
N MET A 72 -10.69 10.71 -10.00
CA MET A 72 -9.27 10.75 -9.65
C MET A 72 -8.52 11.43 -10.79
N ASN A 73 -7.65 12.36 -10.49
CA ASN A 73 -6.77 12.95 -11.50
C ASN A 73 -5.70 11.92 -11.87
N ILE A 74 -6.10 10.98 -12.73
CA ILE A 74 -5.40 9.72 -13.04
C ILE A 74 -4.33 9.92 -14.09
N ASN A 75 -4.11 11.13 -14.53
CA ASN A 75 -2.93 11.42 -15.34
C ASN A 75 -1.62 10.99 -14.64
N VAL A 76 -1.64 10.84 -13.32
CA VAL A 76 -0.51 10.26 -12.57
C VAL A 76 -0.24 8.80 -12.93
N TRP A 77 -1.28 8.03 -13.32
CA TRP A 77 -1.17 6.58 -13.58
C TRP A 77 -1.32 6.20 -15.04
N ASN A 78 -1.57 7.18 -15.92
CA ASN A 78 -1.78 6.96 -17.36
C ASN A 78 -2.83 5.85 -17.65
N VAL A 79 -3.91 5.83 -16.88
CA VAL A 79 -4.99 4.85 -16.99
C VAL A 79 -6.17 5.47 -17.74
N ASP A 80 -6.64 4.79 -18.79
CA ASP A 80 -7.88 5.15 -19.47
C ASP A 80 -9.10 4.56 -18.73
N TRP A 81 -9.91 5.43 -18.15
CA TRP A 81 -11.13 5.03 -17.43
C TRP A 81 -12.16 4.35 -18.30
N SER A 82 -12.25 4.75 -19.55
CA SER A 82 -13.22 4.16 -20.47
C SER A 82 -12.95 2.68 -20.73
N ASP A 83 -11.70 2.29 -20.61
CA ASP A 83 -11.28 0.88 -20.71
C ASP A 83 -11.51 0.12 -19.39
N LEU A 84 -11.36 0.80 -18.26
CA LEU A 84 -11.63 0.20 -16.95
C LEU A 84 -13.10 -0.12 -16.74
N GLU A 85 -14.01 0.78 -17.17
CA GLU A 85 -15.45 0.57 -17.06
C GLU A 85 -15.96 -0.63 -17.89
N LYS A 86 -15.24 -0.99 -18.95
CA LYS A 86 -15.57 -2.13 -19.82
C LYS A 86 -15.01 -3.47 -19.33
N GLN A 87 -14.13 -3.44 -18.33
CA GLN A 87 -13.46 -4.66 -17.84
C GLN A 87 -14.27 -5.33 -16.74
N SER A 88 -14.29 -6.64 -16.76
CA SER A 88 -14.82 -7.46 -15.68
C SER A 88 -13.70 -7.98 -14.78
N ILE A 89 -13.98 -8.08 -13.48
CA ILE A 89 -13.05 -8.70 -12.54
C ILE A 89 -13.03 -10.21 -12.81
N SER A 90 -11.84 -10.79 -12.99
CA SER A 90 -11.72 -12.23 -13.21
C SER A 90 -12.19 -13.05 -12.01
N ASP A 91 -12.77 -14.23 -12.25
CA ASP A 91 -13.27 -15.13 -11.19
C ASP A 91 -12.19 -15.52 -10.20
N SER A 92 -10.93 -15.69 -10.64
CA SER A 92 -9.81 -16.00 -9.77
C SER A 92 -9.49 -14.87 -8.78
N VAL A 93 -9.58 -13.61 -9.21
CA VAL A 93 -9.41 -12.43 -8.36
C VAL A 93 -10.57 -12.33 -7.37
N MET A 94 -11.81 -12.51 -7.84
CA MET A 94 -12.99 -12.49 -6.98
C MET A 94 -12.97 -13.60 -5.93
N ALA A 95 -12.52 -14.80 -6.28
CA ALA A 95 -12.40 -15.91 -5.33
C ALA A 95 -11.36 -15.61 -4.23
N GLN A 96 -10.20 -15.04 -4.59
CA GLN A 96 -9.18 -14.64 -3.60
C GLN A 96 -9.69 -13.52 -2.69
N ALA A 97 -10.35 -12.52 -3.27
CA ALA A 97 -10.94 -11.40 -2.53
C ALA A 97 -12.01 -11.87 -1.53
N ARG A 98 -12.95 -12.73 -1.96
CA ARG A 98 -13.97 -13.33 -1.07
C ARG A 98 -13.36 -14.20 0.02
N ALA A 99 -12.24 -14.87 -0.26
CA ALA A 99 -11.49 -15.64 0.74
C ALA A 99 -10.63 -14.76 1.66
N ARG A 100 -10.70 -13.42 1.55
CA ARG A 100 -9.87 -12.45 2.29
C ARG A 100 -8.37 -12.74 2.18
N ARG A 101 -7.93 -13.20 1.00
CA ARG A 101 -6.52 -13.45 0.70
C ARG A 101 -5.93 -12.33 -0.14
N LEU A 102 -4.62 -12.15 -0.03
CA LEU A 102 -3.89 -11.27 -0.94
C LEU A 102 -4.07 -11.76 -2.38
N VAL A 103 -4.54 -10.86 -3.23
CA VAL A 103 -4.71 -11.15 -4.64
C VAL A 103 -3.36 -11.09 -5.34
N LYS A 104 -2.87 -12.23 -5.84
CA LYS A 104 -1.67 -12.28 -6.69
C LYS A 104 -2.08 -12.07 -8.14
N THR A 105 -1.59 -10.99 -8.74
CA THR A 105 -1.78 -10.74 -10.16
C THR A 105 -0.87 -11.65 -10.98
N GLN A 106 -1.46 -12.48 -11.83
CA GLN A 106 -0.71 -13.47 -12.64
C GLN A 106 -0.46 -13.01 -14.08
N SER A 107 -1.09 -11.92 -14.53
CA SER A 107 -0.96 -11.42 -15.89
C SER A 107 -1.06 -9.90 -15.99
N LYS A 108 -0.58 -9.32 -17.12
CA LYS A 108 -0.74 -7.89 -17.42
C LYS A 108 -2.22 -7.46 -17.49
N ALA A 109 -3.11 -8.33 -17.94
CA ALA A 109 -4.55 -8.06 -18.01
C ALA A 109 -5.18 -7.93 -16.61
N THR A 110 -4.69 -8.69 -15.63
CA THR A 110 -5.11 -8.58 -14.23
C THR A 110 -4.52 -7.33 -13.56
N PHE A 111 -3.40 -6.80 -14.10
CA PHE A 111 -2.76 -5.59 -13.59
C PHE A 111 -3.60 -4.32 -13.80
N MET A 112 -4.34 -4.25 -14.90
CA MET A 112 -5.23 -3.12 -15.18
C MET A 112 -6.39 -3.02 -14.18
N THR A 113 -6.73 -4.11 -13.51
CA THR A 113 -7.82 -4.14 -12.51
C THR A 113 -7.41 -3.54 -11.16
N PHE A 114 -6.10 -3.41 -10.86
CA PHE A 114 -5.60 -2.87 -9.60
C PHE A 114 -4.20 -2.27 -9.76
N THR A 115 -4.13 -1.08 -10.30
CA THR A 115 -2.86 -0.37 -10.57
C THR A 115 -2.19 0.24 -9.34
N SER A 116 -2.69 0.03 -8.15
CA SER A 116 -2.10 0.61 -6.94
C SER A 116 -1.98 -0.39 -5.80
N GLY A 117 -1.02 -1.28 -5.90
CA GLY A 117 -0.64 -2.17 -4.81
C GLY A 117 -1.71 -3.18 -4.39
N PRO A 118 -1.42 -4.06 -3.45
CA PRO A 118 -2.37 -5.07 -3.00
C PRO A 118 -3.58 -4.40 -2.38
N VAL A 119 -4.76 -4.66 -2.95
CA VAL A 119 -6.03 -4.31 -2.31
C VAL A 119 -6.21 -5.27 -1.16
N PHE A 120 -6.11 -4.73 0.04
CA PHE A 120 -6.49 -5.46 1.25
C PHE A 120 -7.99 -5.34 1.42
N LEU A 121 -8.70 -6.45 1.29
CA LEU A 121 -10.04 -6.59 1.83
C LEU A 121 -9.86 -7.15 3.23
N PHE A 122 -10.33 -6.41 4.22
CA PHE A 122 -10.36 -6.81 5.62
C PHE A 122 -11.26 -7.99 5.88
#